data_62ae88c90eda5fb021ffdd6f9d1f037e
#
_entry.id   62ae88c90eda5fb021ffdd6f9d1f037e
#
_cell.length_a   1.000
_cell.length_b   1.000
_cell.length_c   1.000
_cell.angle_alpha   90.00
_cell.angle_beta   90.00
_cell.angle_gamma   90.00
#
_symmetry.space_group_name_H-M   'P 1'
#
loop_
_entity.id
_entity.type
_entity.pdbx_description
1 polymer ?
#
loop_
_entity_poly.entity_id
_entity_poly.type
_entity_poly.pdbx_seq_one_letter_code
_entity_poly.pdbx_strand_id
1 'polypeptide(L)'
;MLSRRTLMGALGLSIALASAPAAYAQDEIYIPLVSKGFQHQFWQAVKAGADQAAEEFGVRITFEGPDNETMVDRQIDMLAAALANKPSAIGFAALDSQAAIPLLRQAADAGIPVIAFDSGVDSDIPVATATTDNVAAAALAADKMAEFLGGSGKVAVVAHDQTSRTGIDRRDGFLNRIASEYPDIEVVSVQYGAGDQLTSTEVAKAILTANPDLGGMFGTNEGSAIGIVNAVREMGSEGVTIIGYDSGKAQTDAIRDGLMAGAITQNPVGIGYETVKAAVAAMNGETLPAIIDTGFYYYDQSNIDDAEIQAVLYD
;
A
#
# COMPACT_ATOMS: atom_id res chain seq x y z
N MET A 1 98.38 -34.62 13.89
CA MET A 1 97.21 -35.43 13.57
C MET A 1 95.99 -34.52 13.55
N LEU A 2 95.35 -34.35 12.42
CA LEU A 2 94.47 -33.26 12.10
C LEU A 2 93.08 -33.47 12.62
N SER A 3 92.54 -32.46 13.32
CA SER A 3 91.07 -32.36 13.64
C SER A 3 90.34 -31.53 12.63
N ARG A 4 89.24 -32.07 12.09
CA ARG A 4 88.33 -31.36 11.21
C ARG A 4 87.20 -30.74 12.03
N ARG A 5 87.09 -29.43 12.02
CA ARG A 5 85.93 -28.66 12.53
C ARG A 5 84.84 -28.59 11.44
N THR A 6 83.68 -29.09 11.75
CA THR A 6 82.45 -28.96 10.91
C THR A 6 81.71 -27.72 11.37
N LEU A 7 81.51 -26.75 10.47
CA LEU A 7 80.66 -25.59 10.64
C LEU A 7 79.20 -25.94 10.30
N MET A 8 78.29 -25.87 11.28
CA MET A 8 76.85 -25.95 11.04
C MET A 8 76.35 -24.52 10.84
N GLY A 9 75.87 -24.21 9.60
CA GLY A 9 75.14 -23.01 9.28
C GLY A 9 73.65 -23.20 9.62
N ALA A 10 73.10 -22.37 10.52
CA ALA A 10 71.70 -22.32 10.83
C ALA A 10 71.01 -21.43 9.81
N LEU A 11 70.13 -21.98 8.95
CA LEU A 11 69.23 -21.25 8.08
C LEU A 11 68.02 -20.84 8.94
N GLY A 12 67.94 -19.55 9.26
CA GLY A 12 66.75 -18.94 9.88
C GLY A 12 65.60 -18.77 8.85
N LEU A 13 64.57 -19.57 8.97
CA LEU A 13 63.33 -19.45 8.18
C LEU A 13 62.45 -18.37 8.82
N SER A 14 62.46 -17.16 8.28
CA SER A 14 61.56 -16.07 8.70
C SER A 14 60.18 -16.31 8.09
N ILE A 15 59.24 -16.79 8.91
CA ILE A 15 57.81 -16.87 8.52
C ILE A 15 57.23 -15.48 8.65
N ALA A 16 57.00 -14.82 7.51
CA ALA A 16 56.21 -13.59 7.42
C ALA A 16 54.73 -14.00 7.60
N LEU A 17 54.15 -13.73 8.77
CA LEU A 17 52.69 -13.76 8.95
C LEU A 17 52.09 -12.60 8.13
N ALA A 18 51.57 -12.94 6.98
CA ALA A 18 50.67 -12.03 6.25
C ALA A 18 49.35 -11.92 7.05
N SER A 19 49.17 -10.83 7.78
CA SER A 19 47.86 -10.44 8.33
C SER A 19 46.95 -10.12 7.18
N ALA A 20 46.09 -11.06 6.78
CA ALA A 20 44.97 -10.76 5.89
C ALA A 20 44.06 -9.74 6.63
N PRO A 21 43.65 -8.64 5.97
CA PRO A 21 42.67 -7.76 6.57
C PRO A 21 41.42 -8.61 6.85
N ALA A 22 40.91 -8.57 8.08
CA ALA A 22 39.63 -9.10 8.41
C ALA A 22 38.61 -8.29 7.56
N ALA A 23 38.02 -8.93 6.55
CA ALA A 23 36.87 -8.38 5.89
C ALA A 23 35.81 -8.30 7.01
N TYR A 24 35.55 -7.10 7.50
CA TYR A 24 34.36 -6.86 8.29
C TYR A 24 33.21 -7.18 7.36
N ALA A 25 32.48 -8.25 7.63
CA ALA A 25 31.18 -8.45 7.03
C ALA A 25 30.35 -7.20 7.40
N GLN A 26 30.07 -6.39 6.41
CA GLN A 26 29.16 -5.27 6.59
C GLN A 26 27.83 -5.93 6.98
N ASP A 27 27.30 -5.61 8.16
CA ASP A 27 26.03 -6.16 8.61
C ASP A 27 25.00 -5.91 7.50
N GLU A 28 24.38 -6.97 7.03
CA GLU A 28 23.40 -6.90 5.94
C GLU A 28 22.26 -5.96 6.35
N ILE A 29 22.05 -4.90 5.57
CA ILE A 29 20.95 -3.96 5.80
C ILE A 29 19.63 -4.73 5.61
N TYR A 30 18.83 -4.79 6.66
CA TYR A 30 17.55 -5.50 6.67
C TYR A 30 16.38 -4.55 6.96
N ILE A 31 15.39 -4.55 6.06
CA ILE A 31 14.21 -3.69 6.11
C ILE A 31 12.96 -4.57 5.96
N PRO A 32 12.29 -4.97 7.05
CA PRO A 32 10.98 -5.61 6.97
C PRO A 32 9.92 -4.58 6.56
N LEU A 33 9.05 -4.98 5.64
CA LEU A 33 7.83 -4.26 5.28
C LEU A 33 6.63 -5.08 5.78
N VAL A 34 5.78 -4.45 6.60
CA VAL A 34 4.54 -5.05 7.10
C VAL A 34 3.36 -4.36 6.44
N SER A 35 2.69 -5.08 5.53
CA SER A 35 1.52 -4.61 4.75
C SER A 35 0.21 -4.82 5.50
N LYS A 36 -0.89 -4.30 4.92
CA LYS A 36 -2.24 -4.52 5.48
C LYS A 36 -2.77 -5.93 5.21
N GLY A 37 -2.31 -6.59 4.14
CA GLY A 37 -2.77 -7.94 3.79
C GLY A 37 -2.15 -8.45 2.49
N PHE A 38 -2.68 -9.60 2.02
CA PHE A 38 -2.26 -10.21 0.75
C PHE A 38 -3.45 -10.61 -0.15
N GLN A 39 -4.69 -10.38 0.26
CA GLN A 39 -5.87 -10.79 -0.49
C GLN A 39 -6.09 -10.03 -1.80
N HIS A 40 -5.47 -8.85 -1.96
CA HIS A 40 -5.60 -8.01 -3.15
C HIS A 40 -4.33 -8.06 -4.00
N GLN A 41 -4.48 -7.98 -5.33
CA GLN A 41 -3.35 -7.89 -6.27
C GLN A 41 -2.50 -6.64 -6.03
N PHE A 42 -3.10 -5.58 -5.49
CA PHE A 42 -2.44 -4.36 -5.06
C PHE A 42 -1.17 -4.64 -4.23
N TRP A 43 -1.23 -5.50 -3.21
CA TRP A 43 -0.08 -5.79 -2.34
C TRP A 43 1.04 -6.55 -3.04
N GLN A 44 0.71 -7.34 -4.08
CA GLN A 44 1.73 -8.00 -4.90
C GLN A 44 2.49 -6.98 -5.76
N ALA A 45 1.78 -5.98 -6.29
CA ALA A 45 2.40 -4.89 -7.04
C ALA A 45 3.26 -3.98 -6.14
N VAL A 46 2.81 -3.68 -4.92
CA VAL A 46 3.63 -2.97 -3.91
C VAL A 46 4.91 -3.75 -3.60
N LYS A 47 4.78 -5.08 -3.39
CA LYS A 47 5.94 -5.95 -3.16
C LYS A 47 6.91 -5.92 -4.33
N ALA A 48 6.43 -5.97 -5.57
CA ALA A 48 7.29 -5.93 -6.75
C ALA A 48 8.12 -4.64 -6.81
N GLY A 49 7.54 -3.48 -6.47
CA GLY A 49 8.28 -2.23 -6.36
C GLY A 49 9.30 -2.23 -5.22
N ALA A 50 8.95 -2.79 -4.08
CA ALA A 50 9.87 -2.94 -2.96
C ALA A 50 11.05 -3.87 -3.30
N ASP A 51 10.80 -4.99 -4.00
CA ASP A 51 11.84 -5.91 -4.46
C ASP A 51 12.79 -5.22 -5.46
N GLN A 52 12.28 -4.40 -6.39
CA GLN A 52 13.11 -3.61 -7.32
C GLN A 52 14.05 -2.66 -6.57
N ALA A 53 13.53 -1.91 -5.60
CA ALA A 53 14.35 -1.00 -4.82
C ALA A 53 15.36 -1.76 -3.94
N ALA A 54 14.98 -2.92 -3.39
CA ALA A 54 15.88 -3.76 -2.60
C ALA A 54 17.08 -4.27 -3.43
N GLU A 55 16.84 -4.67 -4.68
CA GLU A 55 17.89 -5.06 -5.61
C GLU A 55 18.80 -3.86 -5.97
N GLU A 56 18.22 -2.71 -6.30
CA GLU A 56 18.94 -1.49 -6.68
C GLU A 56 19.85 -0.98 -5.54
N PHE A 57 19.35 -0.95 -4.31
CA PHE A 57 20.09 -0.43 -3.16
C PHE A 57 20.92 -1.50 -2.44
N GLY A 58 20.87 -2.77 -2.86
CA GLY A 58 21.62 -3.86 -2.26
C GLY A 58 21.22 -4.14 -0.81
N VAL A 59 19.94 -4.06 -0.48
CA VAL A 59 19.39 -4.29 0.85
C VAL A 59 18.51 -5.55 0.86
N ARG A 60 18.42 -6.21 2.01
CA ARG A 60 17.49 -7.32 2.20
C ARG A 60 16.17 -6.83 2.76
N ILE A 61 15.09 -7.24 2.15
CA ILE A 61 13.74 -6.99 2.65
C ILE A 61 13.00 -8.30 3.00
N THR A 62 12.00 -8.21 3.85
CA THR A 62 10.86 -9.13 3.92
C THR A 62 9.60 -8.31 3.68
N PHE A 63 8.61 -8.91 3.03
CA PHE A 63 7.31 -8.29 2.81
C PHE A 63 6.25 -9.25 3.37
N GLU A 64 5.62 -8.85 4.45
CA GLU A 64 4.69 -9.68 5.22
C GLU A 64 3.41 -8.90 5.50
N GLY A 65 2.30 -9.61 5.68
CA GLY A 65 1.02 -9.04 6.07
C GLY A 65 0.08 -10.15 6.55
N PRO A 66 -0.99 -9.80 7.27
CA PRO A 66 -2.02 -10.75 7.65
C PRO A 66 -2.77 -11.29 6.42
N ASP A 67 -3.51 -12.38 6.60
CA ASP A 67 -4.26 -13.03 5.53
C ASP A 67 -5.33 -12.10 4.90
N ASN A 68 -5.88 -11.17 5.70
CA ASN A 68 -6.84 -10.17 5.24
C ASN A 68 -6.76 -8.87 6.06
N GLU A 69 -7.41 -7.83 5.53
CA GLU A 69 -7.34 -6.46 6.07
C GLU A 69 -8.23 -6.21 7.30
N THR A 70 -8.73 -7.25 7.96
CA THR A 70 -9.46 -7.12 9.24
C THR A 70 -8.66 -7.56 10.45
N MET A 71 -7.45 -8.10 10.24
CA MET A 71 -6.66 -8.78 11.27
C MET A 71 -5.66 -7.84 11.94
N VAL A 72 -6.13 -6.76 12.57
CA VAL A 72 -5.28 -5.74 13.23
C VAL A 72 -4.33 -6.35 14.25
N ASP A 73 -4.83 -7.20 15.15
CA ASP A 73 -3.99 -7.83 16.19
C ASP A 73 -2.86 -8.67 15.57
N ARG A 74 -3.18 -9.39 14.47
CA ARG A 74 -2.17 -10.17 13.75
C ARG A 74 -1.09 -9.30 13.13
N GLN A 75 -1.46 -8.14 12.57
CA GLN A 75 -0.50 -7.18 12.05
C GLN A 75 0.42 -6.63 13.15
N ILE A 76 -0.14 -6.33 14.33
CA ILE A 76 0.64 -5.89 15.50
C ILE A 76 1.65 -6.96 15.94
N ASP A 77 1.26 -8.24 15.98
CA ASP A 77 2.17 -9.35 16.27
C ASP A 77 3.32 -9.45 15.23
N MET A 78 3.00 -9.27 13.94
CA MET A 78 4.00 -9.27 12.87
C MET A 78 4.98 -8.09 13.03
N LEU A 79 4.50 -6.89 13.33
CA LEU A 79 5.33 -5.74 13.60
C LEU A 79 6.24 -5.97 14.82
N ALA A 80 5.73 -6.56 15.90
CA ALA A 80 6.52 -6.90 17.09
C ALA A 80 7.62 -7.93 16.76
N ALA A 81 7.30 -8.93 15.94
CA ALA A 81 8.27 -9.93 15.48
C ALA A 81 9.35 -9.30 14.57
N ALA A 82 8.96 -8.38 13.68
CA ALA A 82 9.90 -7.62 12.84
C ALA A 82 10.89 -6.81 13.70
N LEU A 83 10.38 -6.09 14.70
CA LEU A 83 11.20 -5.33 15.65
C LEU A 83 12.18 -6.19 16.45
N ALA A 84 11.76 -7.39 16.88
CA ALA A 84 12.62 -8.31 17.64
C ALA A 84 13.87 -8.74 16.85
N ASN A 85 13.82 -8.70 15.51
CA ASN A 85 14.95 -8.99 14.63
C ASN A 85 15.94 -7.82 14.48
N LYS A 86 15.71 -6.70 15.18
CA LYS A 86 16.56 -5.49 15.16
C LYS A 86 16.87 -5.01 13.74
N PRO A 87 15.84 -4.66 12.95
CA PRO A 87 16.02 -4.24 11.57
C PRO A 87 16.75 -2.90 11.48
N SER A 88 17.31 -2.61 10.30
CA SER A 88 17.97 -1.34 10.02
C SER A 88 16.97 -0.18 9.83
N ALA A 89 15.77 -0.48 9.30
CA ALA A 89 14.60 0.40 9.19
C ALA A 89 13.35 -0.46 9.10
N ILE A 90 12.15 0.13 9.20
CA ILE A 90 10.86 -0.56 9.07
C ILE A 90 9.97 0.18 8.07
N GLY A 91 9.36 -0.58 7.14
CA GLY A 91 8.19 -0.16 6.37
C GLY A 91 6.90 -0.66 7.04
N PHE A 92 5.89 0.22 7.21
CA PHE A 92 4.64 -0.15 7.86
C PHE A 92 3.42 0.50 7.19
N ALA A 93 2.45 -0.31 6.74
CA ALA A 93 1.16 0.14 6.24
C ALA A 93 0.07 -0.22 7.27
N ALA A 94 -0.53 0.77 7.92
CA ALA A 94 -1.38 0.55 9.08
C ALA A 94 -2.80 0.09 8.72
N LEU A 95 -3.27 -1.02 9.30
CA LEU A 95 -4.69 -1.43 9.30
C LEU A 95 -5.55 -0.53 10.19
N ASP A 96 -4.96 -0.02 11.26
CA ASP A 96 -5.56 0.93 12.18
C ASP A 96 -4.57 2.06 12.46
N SER A 97 -5.01 3.30 12.29
CA SER A 97 -4.12 4.48 12.36
C SER A 97 -3.48 4.72 13.73
N GLN A 98 -3.94 4.03 14.78
CA GLN A 98 -3.49 4.25 16.15
C GLN A 98 -2.88 3.00 16.81
N ALA A 99 -3.37 1.79 16.45
CA ALA A 99 -3.02 0.56 17.17
C ALA A 99 -1.51 0.25 17.19
N ALA A 100 -0.78 0.58 16.12
CA ALA A 100 0.66 0.33 16.01
C ALA A 100 1.55 1.37 16.69
N ILE A 101 1.03 2.55 17.07
CA ILE A 101 1.82 3.68 17.59
C ILE A 101 2.76 3.27 18.74
N PRO A 102 2.37 2.45 19.73
CA PRO A 102 3.27 2.06 20.81
C PRO A 102 4.50 1.28 20.33
N LEU A 103 4.35 0.38 19.35
CA LEU A 103 5.48 -0.38 18.78
C LEU A 103 6.34 0.49 17.85
N LEU A 104 5.74 1.37 17.06
CA LEU A 104 6.48 2.30 16.22
C LEU A 104 7.31 3.28 17.08
N ARG A 105 6.81 3.68 18.23
CA ARG A 105 7.58 4.49 19.21
C ARG A 105 8.77 3.71 19.75
N GLN A 106 8.61 2.43 20.06
CA GLN A 106 9.76 1.57 20.45
C GLN A 106 10.83 1.48 19.36
N ALA A 107 10.41 1.43 18.07
CA ALA A 107 11.36 1.47 16.95
C ALA A 107 12.13 2.80 16.93
N ALA A 108 11.41 3.92 17.00
CA ALA A 108 12.00 5.27 17.00
C ALA A 108 12.94 5.49 18.20
N ASP A 109 12.56 5.05 19.40
CA ASP A 109 13.38 5.14 20.62
C ASP A 109 14.64 4.28 20.53
N ALA A 110 14.61 3.20 19.75
CA ALA A 110 15.76 2.35 19.43
C ALA A 110 16.63 2.91 18.27
N GLY A 111 16.25 4.06 17.69
CA GLY A 111 16.95 4.67 16.56
C GLY A 111 16.68 3.98 15.21
N ILE A 112 15.63 3.17 15.10
CA ILE A 112 15.21 2.49 13.88
C ILE A 112 14.24 3.40 13.12
N PRO A 113 14.61 3.90 11.92
CA PRO A 113 13.71 4.72 11.11
C PRO A 113 12.44 3.95 10.72
N VAL A 114 11.29 4.63 10.80
CA VAL A 114 9.99 4.11 10.37
C VAL A 114 9.56 4.86 9.12
N ILE A 115 9.25 4.14 8.06
CA ILE A 115 8.61 4.65 6.85
C ILE A 115 7.19 4.09 6.80
N ALA A 116 6.20 4.96 6.83
CA ALA A 116 4.84 4.53 6.53
C ALA A 116 4.66 4.39 5.01
N PHE A 117 3.81 3.45 4.58
CA PHE A 117 3.47 3.32 3.18
C PHE A 117 2.00 2.96 2.99
N ASP A 118 1.42 3.36 1.84
CA ASP A 118 -0.02 3.23 1.53
C ASP A 118 -0.90 3.90 2.59
N SER A 119 -1.00 3.29 3.77
CA SER A 119 -1.80 3.76 4.90
C SER A 119 -0.92 4.15 6.08
N GLY A 120 -0.91 5.45 6.41
CA GLY A 120 -0.14 6.01 7.51
C GLY A 120 -0.75 5.76 8.90
N VAL A 121 -0.13 6.37 9.91
CA VAL A 121 -0.60 6.37 11.30
C VAL A 121 -0.87 7.80 11.78
N ASP A 122 -1.71 7.96 12.80
CA ASP A 122 -2.03 9.26 13.42
C ASP A 122 -0.90 9.69 14.38
N SER A 123 0.31 9.79 13.84
CA SER A 123 1.52 10.14 14.58
C SER A 123 2.60 10.68 13.65
N ASP A 124 3.50 11.50 14.20
CA ASP A 124 4.69 12.03 13.57
C ASP A 124 5.93 11.11 13.68
N ILE A 125 5.75 9.88 14.17
CA ILE A 125 6.83 8.90 14.30
C ILE A 125 7.43 8.49 12.93
N PRO A 126 6.64 8.19 11.88
CA PRO A 126 7.20 7.91 10.57
C PRO A 126 7.97 9.14 10.04
N VAL A 127 9.21 8.92 9.59
CA VAL A 127 10.03 10.01 9.02
C VAL A 127 9.56 10.40 7.62
N ALA A 128 8.84 9.51 6.93
CA ALA A 128 8.15 9.78 5.67
C ALA A 128 6.98 8.79 5.50
N THR A 129 6.02 9.15 4.66
CA THR A 129 4.92 8.27 4.22
C THR A 129 4.88 8.26 2.69
N ALA A 130 5.14 7.10 2.07
CA ALA A 130 4.97 6.90 0.63
C ALA A 130 3.53 6.47 0.34
N THR A 131 2.73 7.34 -0.25
CA THR A 131 1.27 7.14 -0.37
C THR A 131 0.69 7.91 -1.55
N THR A 132 -0.52 7.55 -1.94
CA THR A 132 -1.41 8.33 -2.81
C THR A 132 -2.03 9.48 -2.01
N ASP A 133 -2.26 10.64 -2.63
CA ASP A 133 -3.19 11.63 -2.08
C ASP A 133 -4.64 11.09 -2.15
N ASN A 134 -5.01 10.32 -1.11
CA ASN A 134 -6.28 9.60 -1.05
C ASN A 134 -7.49 10.53 -1.00
N VAL A 135 -7.34 11.73 -0.43
CA VAL A 135 -8.42 12.74 -0.38
C VAL A 135 -8.68 13.29 -1.78
N ALA A 136 -7.62 13.70 -2.50
CA ALA A 136 -7.75 14.21 -3.86
C ALA A 136 -8.23 13.13 -4.84
N ALA A 137 -7.73 11.91 -4.70
CA ALA A 137 -8.12 10.76 -5.51
C ALA A 137 -9.62 10.42 -5.36
N ALA A 138 -10.12 10.41 -4.12
CA ALA A 138 -11.55 10.16 -3.87
C ALA A 138 -12.43 11.35 -4.27
N ALA A 139 -11.93 12.59 -4.17
CA ALA A 139 -12.61 13.75 -4.71
C ALA A 139 -12.76 13.65 -6.25
N LEU A 140 -11.74 13.18 -6.97
CA LEU A 140 -11.84 12.91 -8.41
C LEU A 140 -12.89 11.81 -8.72
N ALA A 141 -12.98 10.76 -7.88
CA ALA A 141 -14.03 9.75 -8.02
C ALA A 141 -15.44 10.36 -7.87
N ALA A 142 -15.62 11.31 -6.96
CA ALA A 142 -16.86 12.05 -6.79
C ALA A 142 -17.19 12.93 -8.01
N ASP A 143 -16.19 13.63 -8.56
CA ASP A 143 -16.36 14.42 -9.80
C ASP A 143 -16.81 13.54 -10.96
N LYS A 144 -16.21 12.37 -11.12
CA LYS A 144 -16.60 11.39 -12.15
C LYS A 144 -17.98 10.81 -11.90
N MET A 145 -18.34 10.49 -10.67
CA MET A 145 -19.69 10.07 -10.31
C MET A 145 -20.72 11.13 -10.71
N ALA A 146 -20.48 12.39 -10.39
CA ALA A 146 -21.36 13.50 -10.73
C ALA A 146 -21.46 13.71 -12.24
N GLU A 147 -20.37 13.57 -12.98
CA GLU A 147 -20.35 13.64 -14.46
C GLU A 147 -21.29 12.59 -15.07
N PHE A 148 -21.19 11.31 -14.64
CA PHE A 148 -22.05 10.23 -15.13
C PHE A 148 -23.52 10.40 -14.75
N LEU A 149 -23.81 10.97 -13.59
CA LEU A 149 -25.18 11.21 -13.13
C LEU A 149 -25.80 12.51 -13.65
N GLY A 150 -25.04 13.33 -14.39
CA GLY A 150 -25.52 14.65 -14.83
C GLY A 150 -25.74 15.64 -13.69
N GLY A 151 -25.00 15.48 -12.59
CA GLY A 151 -24.96 16.39 -11.44
C GLY A 151 -26.07 16.20 -10.40
N SER A 152 -26.94 15.18 -10.52
CA SER A 152 -28.03 14.94 -9.56
C SER A 152 -28.38 13.47 -9.42
N GLY A 153 -28.98 13.08 -8.30
CA GLY A 153 -29.43 11.71 -8.05
C GLY A 153 -28.97 11.17 -6.71
N LYS A 154 -29.10 9.85 -6.52
CA LYS A 154 -28.75 9.16 -5.28
C LYS A 154 -27.50 8.32 -5.46
N VAL A 155 -26.58 8.43 -4.50
CA VAL A 155 -25.36 7.62 -4.49
C VAL A 155 -25.15 6.94 -3.13
N ALA A 156 -24.40 5.85 -3.14
CA ALA A 156 -23.97 5.18 -1.91
C ALA A 156 -22.47 4.87 -1.96
N VAL A 157 -21.86 4.69 -0.78
CA VAL A 157 -20.47 4.34 -0.62
C VAL A 157 -20.36 3.00 0.10
N VAL A 158 -19.57 2.08 -0.46
CA VAL A 158 -19.08 0.88 0.22
C VAL A 158 -17.63 1.13 0.55
N ALA A 159 -17.37 1.56 1.78
CA ALA A 159 -16.03 1.83 2.29
C ALA A 159 -15.37 0.55 2.79
N HIS A 160 -14.04 0.46 2.67
CA HIS A 160 -13.34 -0.75 3.05
C HIS A 160 -13.18 -0.89 4.57
N ASP A 161 -12.86 0.18 5.30
CA ASP A 161 -12.77 0.16 6.77
C ASP A 161 -13.02 1.56 7.38
N GLN A 162 -12.98 1.63 8.72
CA GLN A 162 -13.26 2.85 9.48
C GLN A 162 -12.04 3.44 10.18
N THR A 163 -10.92 2.72 10.25
CA THR A 163 -9.81 3.02 11.17
C THR A 163 -8.49 3.25 10.48
N SER A 164 -8.30 2.77 9.24
CA SER A 164 -7.12 3.06 8.45
C SER A 164 -7.18 4.46 7.84
N ARG A 165 -6.03 5.11 7.64
CA ARG A 165 -5.98 6.42 6.97
C ARG A 165 -6.60 6.38 5.57
N THR A 166 -6.27 5.34 4.78
CA THR A 166 -6.85 5.18 3.44
C THR A 166 -8.37 5.02 3.48
N GLY A 167 -8.92 4.28 4.44
CA GLY A 167 -10.37 4.12 4.61
C GLY A 167 -11.06 5.44 4.93
N ILE A 168 -10.51 6.18 5.88
CA ILE A 168 -11.01 7.49 6.30
C ILE A 168 -10.91 8.49 5.14
N ASP A 169 -9.71 8.64 4.54
CA ASP A 169 -9.42 9.68 3.57
C ASP A 169 -10.20 9.48 2.26
N ARG A 170 -10.35 8.24 1.78
CA ARG A 170 -11.14 7.94 0.57
C ARG A 170 -12.63 8.17 0.80
N ARG A 171 -13.16 7.73 1.94
CA ARG A 171 -14.55 8.01 2.31
C ARG A 171 -14.80 9.50 2.40
N ASP A 172 -14.00 10.21 3.19
CA ASP A 172 -14.23 11.63 3.50
C ASP A 172 -13.94 12.51 2.29
N GLY A 173 -12.93 12.19 1.46
CA GLY A 173 -12.65 12.88 0.21
C GLY A 173 -13.83 12.85 -0.75
N PHE A 174 -14.45 11.67 -0.94
CA PHE A 174 -15.65 11.53 -1.76
C PHE A 174 -16.83 12.29 -1.17
N LEU A 175 -17.15 12.08 0.12
CA LEU A 175 -18.29 12.69 0.77
C LEU A 175 -18.21 14.22 0.80
N ASN A 176 -17.04 14.76 1.16
CA ASN A 176 -16.82 16.20 1.21
C ASN A 176 -16.93 16.83 -0.18
N ARG A 177 -16.42 16.18 -1.22
CA ARG A 177 -16.51 16.66 -2.60
C ARG A 177 -17.96 16.68 -3.09
N ILE A 178 -18.74 15.62 -2.84
CA ILE A 178 -20.17 15.60 -3.15
C ILE A 178 -20.90 16.74 -2.41
N ALA A 179 -20.67 16.88 -1.12
CA ALA A 179 -21.37 17.88 -0.30
C ALA A 179 -21.04 19.33 -0.70
N SER A 180 -19.80 19.62 -1.14
CA SER A 180 -19.39 20.97 -1.50
C SER A 180 -19.73 21.38 -2.92
N GLU A 181 -19.61 20.46 -3.89
CA GLU A 181 -19.71 20.81 -5.32
C GLU A 181 -20.99 20.31 -5.98
N TYR A 182 -21.64 19.26 -5.43
CA TYR A 182 -22.77 18.57 -6.05
C TYR A 182 -23.98 18.46 -5.11
N PRO A 183 -24.58 19.60 -4.67
CA PRO A 183 -25.64 19.60 -3.64
C PRO A 183 -26.92 18.88 -4.06
N ASP A 184 -27.12 18.63 -5.36
CA ASP A 184 -28.25 17.87 -5.89
C ASP A 184 -28.00 16.35 -5.96
N ILE A 185 -26.82 15.89 -5.52
CA ILE A 185 -26.51 14.47 -5.32
C ILE A 185 -26.67 14.12 -3.84
N GLU A 186 -27.59 13.21 -3.55
CA GLU A 186 -27.86 12.71 -2.21
C GLU A 186 -27.02 11.47 -1.91
N VAL A 187 -26.21 11.50 -0.86
CA VAL A 187 -25.54 10.29 -0.33
C VAL A 187 -26.49 9.57 0.62
N VAL A 188 -27.16 8.53 0.12
CA VAL A 188 -28.21 7.82 0.86
C VAL A 188 -27.66 6.77 1.84
N SER A 189 -26.42 6.29 1.63
CA SER A 189 -25.81 5.27 2.48
C SER A 189 -24.29 5.30 2.42
N VAL A 190 -23.66 5.10 3.58
CA VAL A 190 -22.23 4.77 3.70
C VAL A 190 -22.13 3.53 4.58
N GLN A 191 -21.65 2.43 4.01
CA GLN A 191 -21.51 1.16 4.69
C GLN A 191 -20.10 0.61 4.51
N TYR A 192 -19.72 -0.37 5.35
CA TYR A 192 -18.36 -0.88 5.40
C TYR A 192 -18.32 -2.37 5.05
N GLY A 193 -17.51 -2.72 4.06
CA GLY A 193 -17.36 -4.06 3.53
C GLY A 193 -16.10 -4.79 4.03
N ALA A 194 -15.37 -4.23 5.00
CA ALA A 194 -14.13 -4.79 5.55
C ALA A 194 -13.03 -5.04 4.49
N GLY A 195 -13.08 -4.35 3.35
CA GLY A 195 -12.19 -4.60 2.21
C GLY A 195 -12.37 -5.96 1.54
N ASP A 196 -13.36 -6.76 1.99
CA ASP A 196 -13.63 -8.11 1.51
C ASP A 196 -14.71 -8.12 0.42
N GLN A 197 -14.49 -8.88 -0.66
CA GLN A 197 -15.40 -8.92 -1.79
C GLN A 197 -16.77 -9.49 -1.44
N LEU A 198 -16.83 -10.57 -0.64
CA LEU A 198 -18.09 -11.21 -0.29
C LEU A 198 -18.92 -10.35 0.65
N THR A 199 -18.27 -9.81 1.68
CA THR A 199 -18.90 -8.88 2.62
C THR A 199 -19.42 -7.64 1.89
N SER A 200 -18.62 -7.06 1.01
CA SER A 200 -19.01 -5.91 0.20
C SER A 200 -20.14 -6.22 -0.77
N THR A 201 -20.22 -7.46 -1.30
CA THR A 201 -21.34 -7.91 -2.14
C THR A 201 -22.65 -7.90 -1.33
N GLU A 202 -22.67 -8.47 -0.13
CA GLU A 202 -23.88 -8.48 0.71
C GLU A 202 -24.28 -7.07 1.17
N VAL A 203 -23.31 -6.24 1.51
CA VAL A 203 -23.52 -4.82 1.84
C VAL A 203 -24.15 -4.07 0.65
N ALA A 204 -23.60 -4.24 -0.54
CA ALA A 204 -24.10 -3.58 -1.75
C ALA A 204 -25.52 -4.06 -2.11
N LYS A 205 -25.84 -5.36 -1.98
CA LYS A 205 -27.21 -5.90 -2.16
C LYS A 205 -28.20 -5.26 -1.19
N ALA A 206 -27.82 -5.11 0.08
CA ALA A 206 -28.65 -4.46 1.08
C ALA A 206 -28.94 -2.99 0.72
N ILE A 207 -27.92 -2.26 0.26
CA ILE A 207 -28.06 -0.87 -0.19
C ILE A 207 -29.00 -0.78 -1.40
N LEU A 208 -28.81 -1.62 -2.43
CA LEU A 208 -29.65 -1.65 -3.64
C LEU A 208 -31.10 -2.01 -3.31
N THR A 209 -31.32 -2.95 -2.39
CA THR A 209 -32.67 -3.34 -1.94
C THR A 209 -33.38 -2.19 -1.24
N ALA A 210 -32.67 -1.44 -0.41
CA ALA A 210 -33.22 -0.28 0.32
C ALA A 210 -33.44 0.96 -0.56
N ASN A 211 -32.73 1.05 -1.68
CA ASN A 211 -32.72 2.24 -2.55
C ASN A 211 -32.90 1.81 -4.02
N PRO A 212 -34.11 1.44 -4.46
CA PRO A 212 -34.34 0.94 -5.82
C PRO A 212 -34.14 2.01 -6.91
N ASP A 213 -34.04 3.27 -6.54
CA ASP A 213 -33.75 4.43 -7.40
C ASP A 213 -32.31 4.94 -7.28
N LEU A 214 -31.40 4.09 -6.78
CA LEU A 214 -29.98 4.42 -6.64
C LEU A 214 -29.32 4.62 -8.02
N GLY A 215 -28.70 5.77 -8.23
CA GLY A 215 -28.02 6.13 -9.48
C GLY A 215 -26.54 5.73 -9.52
N GLY A 216 -25.86 5.65 -8.36
CA GLY A 216 -24.44 5.31 -8.34
C GLY A 216 -23.93 4.71 -7.04
N MET A 217 -22.82 3.98 -7.14
CA MET A 217 -22.09 3.42 -5.99
C MET A 217 -20.58 3.64 -6.15
N PHE A 218 -19.93 4.02 -5.05
CA PHE A 218 -18.48 4.15 -4.96
C PHE A 218 -17.92 3.08 -4.04
N GLY A 219 -16.98 2.27 -4.57
CA GLY A 219 -16.20 1.29 -3.80
C GLY A 219 -14.81 1.82 -3.51
N THR A 220 -14.42 1.92 -2.25
CA THR A 220 -13.20 2.65 -1.85
C THR A 220 -11.92 1.84 -1.90
N ASN A 221 -11.97 0.55 -2.27
CA ASN A 221 -10.81 -0.30 -2.56
C ASN A 221 -11.20 -1.44 -3.53
N GLU A 222 -10.23 -2.24 -3.95
CA GLU A 222 -10.42 -3.38 -4.87
C GLU A 222 -11.57 -4.31 -4.43
N GLY A 223 -11.57 -4.73 -3.16
CA GLY A 223 -12.59 -5.65 -2.65
C GLY A 223 -13.99 -5.04 -2.61
N SER A 224 -14.10 -3.77 -2.23
CA SER A 224 -15.38 -3.06 -2.22
C SER A 224 -15.93 -2.84 -3.64
N ALA A 225 -15.07 -2.45 -4.59
CA ALA A 225 -15.48 -2.23 -5.97
C ALA A 225 -15.98 -3.51 -6.64
N ILE A 226 -15.23 -4.62 -6.50
CA ILE A 226 -15.63 -5.92 -7.05
C ILE A 226 -16.92 -6.42 -6.38
N GLY A 227 -17.07 -6.20 -5.06
CA GLY A 227 -18.29 -6.54 -4.32
C GLY A 227 -19.51 -5.83 -4.87
N ILE A 228 -19.40 -4.53 -5.20
CA ILE A 228 -20.49 -3.77 -5.84
C ILE A 228 -20.83 -4.35 -7.21
N VAL A 229 -19.83 -4.64 -8.06
CA VAL A 229 -20.04 -5.26 -9.38
C VAL A 229 -20.79 -6.58 -9.25
N ASN A 230 -20.38 -7.43 -8.31
CA ASN A 230 -21.05 -8.71 -8.06
C ASN A 230 -22.51 -8.53 -7.63
N ALA A 231 -22.78 -7.60 -6.70
CA ALA A 231 -24.13 -7.32 -6.24
C ALA A 231 -25.05 -6.84 -7.37
N VAL A 232 -24.58 -5.88 -8.19
CA VAL A 232 -25.35 -5.36 -9.33
C VAL A 232 -25.64 -6.48 -10.34
N ARG A 233 -24.67 -7.34 -10.65
CA ARG A 233 -24.85 -8.49 -11.56
C ARG A 233 -25.82 -9.52 -11.00
N GLU A 234 -25.67 -9.91 -9.75
CA GLU A 234 -26.50 -10.96 -9.11
C GLU A 234 -27.96 -10.51 -8.93
N MET A 235 -28.17 -9.22 -8.66
CA MET A 235 -29.51 -8.65 -8.54
C MET A 235 -30.16 -8.27 -9.88
N GLY A 236 -29.36 -8.24 -10.96
CA GLY A 236 -29.84 -7.75 -12.26
C GLY A 236 -30.23 -6.27 -12.21
N SER A 237 -29.56 -5.47 -11.35
CA SER A 237 -29.85 -4.04 -11.22
C SER A 237 -29.33 -3.31 -12.46
N GLU A 238 -30.16 -2.43 -13.04
CA GLU A 238 -29.83 -1.63 -14.21
C GLU A 238 -29.68 -0.15 -13.84
N GLY A 239 -28.87 0.59 -14.58
CA GLY A 239 -28.74 2.05 -14.44
C GLY A 239 -27.93 2.52 -13.22
N VAL A 240 -27.21 1.62 -12.55
CA VAL A 240 -26.33 1.96 -11.43
C VAL A 240 -24.92 2.22 -11.95
N THR A 241 -24.46 3.47 -11.87
CA THR A 241 -23.08 3.86 -12.17
C THR A 241 -22.13 3.34 -11.07
N ILE A 242 -21.12 2.57 -11.44
CA ILE A 242 -20.13 2.07 -10.48
C ILE A 242 -18.78 2.76 -10.72
N ILE A 243 -18.28 3.46 -9.71
CA ILE A 243 -16.92 3.97 -9.66
C ILE A 243 -16.14 3.18 -8.60
N GLY A 244 -14.97 2.68 -8.98
CA GLY A 244 -14.11 1.89 -8.10
C GLY A 244 -12.86 2.63 -7.66
N TYR A 245 -12.04 1.91 -6.91
CA TYR A 245 -10.70 2.31 -6.52
C TYR A 245 -9.80 1.09 -6.68
N ASP A 246 -8.54 1.28 -7.10
CA ASP A 246 -7.57 0.25 -7.45
C ASP A 246 -7.76 -0.30 -8.89
N SER A 247 -6.95 -1.28 -9.33
CA SER A 247 -6.93 -1.73 -10.72
C SER A 247 -6.59 -3.22 -10.88
N GLY A 248 -7.00 -4.06 -9.92
CA GLY A 248 -6.84 -5.50 -10.07
C GLY A 248 -7.63 -6.04 -11.28
N LYS A 249 -7.23 -7.20 -11.78
CA LYS A 249 -7.75 -7.80 -13.03
C LYS A 249 -9.29 -7.83 -13.11
N ALA A 250 -9.97 -8.16 -12.02
CA ALA A 250 -11.43 -8.22 -12.02
C ALA A 250 -12.08 -6.84 -12.25
N GLN A 251 -11.42 -5.76 -11.83
CA GLN A 251 -11.89 -4.39 -12.08
C GLN A 251 -11.60 -3.95 -13.51
N THR A 252 -10.40 -4.21 -14.03
CA THR A 252 -10.06 -3.88 -15.42
C THR A 252 -10.95 -4.63 -16.41
N ASP A 253 -11.25 -5.91 -16.14
CA ASP A 253 -12.22 -6.69 -16.92
C ASP A 253 -13.62 -6.07 -16.82
N ALA A 254 -14.09 -5.71 -15.61
CA ALA A 254 -15.42 -5.11 -15.42
C ALA A 254 -15.58 -3.76 -16.15
N ILE A 255 -14.51 -2.96 -16.23
CA ILE A 255 -14.50 -1.71 -17.01
C ILE A 255 -14.56 -2.02 -18.51
N ARG A 256 -13.73 -2.94 -19.02
CA ARG A 256 -13.75 -3.36 -20.43
C ARG A 256 -15.09 -3.92 -20.87
N ASP A 257 -15.76 -4.65 -19.98
CA ASP A 257 -17.09 -5.22 -20.20
C ASP A 257 -18.24 -4.18 -20.04
N GLY A 258 -17.94 -2.95 -19.61
CA GLY A 258 -18.93 -1.89 -19.39
C GLY A 258 -19.78 -2.07 -18.13
N LEU A 259 -19.36 -2.93 -17.18
CA LEU A 259 -20.02 -3.15 -15.90
C LEU A 259 -19.64 -2.10 -14.85
N MET A 260 -18.46 -1.52 -14.98
CA MET A 260 -18.00 -0.36 -14.21
C MET A 260 -17.77 0.82 -15.14
N ALA A 261 -18.19 2.00 -14.70
CA ALA A 261 -17.98 3.24 -15.44
C ALA A 261 -16.50 3.68 -15.43
N GLY A 262 -15.79 3.39 -14.37
CA GLY A 262 -14.36 3.63 -14.23
C GLY A 262 -13.88 3.43 -12.80
N ALA A 263 -12.60 3.69 -12.57
CA ALA A 263 -12.01 3.63 -11.23
C ALA A 263 -10.80 4.57 -11.10
N ILE A 264 -10.38 4.78 -9.86
CA ILE A 264 -9.10 5.42 -9.55
C ILE A 264 -8.06 4.31 -9.40
N THR A 265 -6.95 4.37 -10.15
CA THR A 265 -5.79 3.53 -9.90
C THR A 265 -4.72 4.31 -9.17
N GLN A 266 -3.98 3.63 -8.31
CA GLN A 266 -2.80 4.13 -7.61
C GLN A 266 -1.54 3.76 -8.40
N ASN A 267 -0.37 4.08 -7.84
CA ASN A 267 0.92 3.58 -8.30
C ASN A 267 1.54 2.64 -7.26
N PRO A 268 1.03 1.39 -7.11
CA PRO A 268 1.50 0.49 -6.05
C PRO A 268 2.98 0.10 -6.19
N VAL A 269 3.49 -0.05 -7.41
CA VAL A 269 4.92 -0.30 -7.65
C VAL A 269 5.74 0.89 -7.14
N GLY A 270 5.31 2.12 -7.43
CA GLY A 270 5.92 3.34 -6.90
C GLY A 270 5.86 3.42 -5.38
N ILE A 271 4.74 3.05 -4.75
CA ILE A 271 4.61 3.00 -3.28
C ILE A 271 5.67 2.07 -2.68
N GLY A 272 5.79 0.85 -3.19
CA GLY A 272 6.79 -0.12 -2.69
C GLY A 272 8.22 0.34 -2.89
N TYR A 273 8.53 0.83 -4.08
CA TYR A 273 9.87 1.34 -4.43
C TYR A 273 10.28 2.53 -3.55
N GLU A 274 9.44 3.56 -3.46
CA GLU A 274 9.74 4.76 -2.67
C GLU A 274 9.83 4.46 -1.16
N THR A 275 9.11 3.45 -0.66
CA THR A 275 9.22 3.00 0.74
C THR A 275 10.63 2.50 1.07
N VAL A 276 11.17 1.61 0.26
CA VAL A 276 12.52 1.06 0.49
C VAL A 276 13.59 2.13 0.25
N LYS A 277 13.46 2.93 -0.80
CA LYS A 277 14.35 4.06 -1.09
C LYS A 277 14.38 5.08 0.06
N ALA A 278 13.20 5.46 0.59
CA ALA A 278 13.09 6.34 1.74
C ALA A 278 13.73 5.74 3.01
N ALA A 279 13.57 4.44 3.23
CA ALA A 279 14.22 3.75 4.34
C ALA A 279 15.75 3.82 4.25
N VAL A 280 16.31 3.58 3.06
CA VAL A 280 17.76 3.72 2.81
C VAL A 280 18.22 5.16 3.02
N ALA A 281 17.51 6.14 2.49
CA ALA A 281 17.83 7.56 2.66
C ALA A 281 17.78 7.98 4.15
N ALA A 282 16.77 7.53 4.89
CA ALA A 282 16.65 7.80 6.33
C ALA A 282 17.84 7.23 7.13
N MET A 283 18.28 6.00 6.82
CA MET A 283 19.44 5.39 7.46
C MET A 283 20.74 6.15 7.15
N ASN A 284 20.84 6.78 5.98
CA ASN A 284 21.96 7.64 5.60
C ASN A 284 21.90 9.04 6.25
N GLY A 285 20.86 9.35 7.02
CA GLY A 285 20.65 10.65 7.67
C GLY A 285 20.16 11.75 6.72
N GLU A 286 19.59 11.38 5.59
CA GLU A 286 19.01 12.32 4.62
C GLU A 286 17.68 12.89 5.16
N THR A 287 17.40 14.14 4.83
CA THR A 287 16.10 14.76 5.15
C THR A 287 15.09 14.37 4.08
N LEU A 288 13.95 13.78 4.52
CA LEU A 288 12.88 13.34 3.66
C LEU A 288 11.67 14.29 3.77
N PRO A 289 10.85 14.43 2.72
CA PRO A 289 9.54 15.04 2.83
C PRO A 289 8.64 14.13 3.69
N ALA A 290 7.75 14.74 4.48
CA ALA A 290 6.81 13.99 5.31
C ALA A 290 5.88 13.08 4.49
N ILE A 291 5.49 13.54 3.29
CA ILE A 291 4.69 12.78 2.31
C ILE A 291 5.49 12.64 1.02
N ILE A 292 5.61 11.42 0.54
CA ILE A 292 6.10 11.07 -0.78
C ILE A 292 4.87 10.66 -1.59
N ASP A 293 4.33 11.61 -2.37
CA ASP A 293 3.16 11.36 -3.21
C ASP A 293 3.56 10.49 -4.41
N THR A 294 2.89 9.36 -4.55
CA THR A 294 3.14 8.39 -5.63
C THR A 294 2.20 8.54 -6.82
N GLY A 295 1.27 9.49 -6.74
CA GLY A 295 0.31 9.80 -7.79
C GLY A 295 -0.88 8.83 -7.87
N PHE A 296 -1.86 9.21 -8.69
CA PHE A 296 -3.04 8.42 -9.01
C PHE A 296 -3.63 8.87 -10.35
N TYR A 297 -4.44 8.01 -10.98
CA TYR A 297 -5.11 8.27 -12.25
C TYR A 297 -6.54 7.77 -12.21
N TYR A 298 -7.46 8.50 -12.86
CA TYR A 298 -8.75 7.94 -13.23
C TYR A 298 -8.62 7.18 -14.55
N TYR A 299 -9.21 5.99 -14.60
CA TYR A 299 -9.26 5.19 -15.81
C TYR A 299 -10.65 4.63 -16.08
N ASP A 300 -11.00 4.52 -17.35
CA ASP A 300 -12.24 3.97 -17.88
C ASP A 300 -12.02 3.32 -19.25
N GLN A 301 -13.09 2.90 -19.93
CA GLN A 301 -12.97 2.28 -21.25
C GLN A 301 -12.27 3.15 -22.30
N SER A 302 -12.27 4.47 -22.14
CA SER A 302 -11.72 5.38 -23.15
C SER A 302 -10.20 5.50 -23.07
N ASN A 303 -9.60 5.24 -21.91
CA ASN A 303 -8.16 5.44 -21.66
C ASN A 303 -7.44 4.24 -21.03
N ILE A 304 -8.15 3.15 -20.72
CA ILE A 304 -7.57 1.97 -20.05
C ILE A 304 -6.39 1.37 -20.82
N ASP A 305 -6.32 1.55 -22.14
CA ASP A 305 -5.25 1.04 -22.99
C ASP A 305 -4.16 2.09 -23.28
N ASP A 306 -4.25 3.30 -22.71
CA ASP A 306 -3.23 4.33 -22.83
C ASP A 306 -1.96 3.90 -22.08
N ALA A 307 -0.78 4.18 -22.67
CA ALA A 307 0.51 3.74 -22.12
C ALA A 307 0.78 4.26 -20.70
N GLU A 308 0.31 5.46 -20.38
CA GLU A 308 0.45 6.07 -19.05
C GLU A 308 -0.41 5.31 -18.01
N ILE A 309 -1.63 4.94 -18.39
CA ILE A 309 -2.53 4.16 -17.53
C ILE A 309 -2.00 2.75 -17.38
N GLN A 310 -1.62 2.08 -18.47
CA GLN A 310 -1.05 0.74 -18.45
C GLN A 310 0.20 0.62 -17.57
N ALA A 311 0.97 1.69 -17.42
CA ALA A 311 2.18 1.70 -16.58
C ALA A 311 1.87 1.59 -15.06
N VAL A 312 0.64 1.85 -14.64
CA VAL A 312 0.21 1.82 -13.24
C VAL A 312 -0.89 0.80 -12.94
N LEU A 313 -1.47 0.16 -13.96
CA LEU A 313 -2.35 -1.00 -13.76
C LEU A 313 -1.52 -2.22 -13.33
N TYR A 314 -2.16 -3.14 -12.59
CA TYR A 314 -1.52 -4.33 -12.02
C TYR A 314 -2.39 -5.59 -12.18
N ASP A 315 -2.98 -5.78 -13.34
CA ASP A 315 -3.85 -6.92 -13.71
C ASP A 315 -3.07 -8.17 -14.21
#